data_1fff1bd4efe06e2fe3cff8c2a3f1510d
#
_entry.id   1fff1bd4efe06e2fe3cff8c2a3f1510d
#
_cell.length_a   1.000
_cell.length_b   1.000
_cell.length_c   1.000
_cell.angle_alpha   90.00
_cell.angle_beta   90.00
_cell.angle_gamma   90.00
#
_symmetry.space_group_name_H-M   'P 1'
#
loop_
_entity.id
_entity.type
_entity.pdbx_description
1 polymer ?
#
loop_
_entity_poly.entity_id
_entity_poly.type
_entity_poly.pdbx_seq_one_letter_code
_entity_poly.pdbx_strand_id
1 'polypeptide(L)'
;MIKELLYKFMSLIESNQVEVYNEFSLQHELGIFLRNQLEGYKVQFERNTKHFGISGTVKHEIDIVVFSDTERYAIELKYPLNGQYPEQMYAFAKDIAFMEQLTDMGFNGAYCITLVNDKNFYSGKKTDGIYSFFRSSNKLAGVIEKPTGKREESIKLKKSYTIKWEGLTADIKYYIVDINEGA
;
A
#
# COMPACT_ATOMS: atom_id res chain seq x y z
N MET A 1 -0.80 -16.72 -4.17
CA MET A 1 -2.15 -16.45 -4.71
C MET A 1 -2.44 -14.95 -4.83
N ILE A 2 -2.78 -14.22 -3.75
CA ILE A 2 -3.14 -12.77 -3.88
C ILE A 2 -2.01 -11.96 -4.52
N LYS A 3 -0.77 -12.10 -4.05
CA LYS A 3 0.40 -11.41 -4.62
C LYS A 3 0.52 -11.55 -6.15
N GLU A 4 0.35 -12.74 -6.66
CA GLU A 4 0.42 -13.02 -8.10
C GLU A 4 -0.69 -12.30 -8.87
N LEU A 5 -1.91 -12.24 -8.29
CA LEU A 5 -3.02 -11.50 -8.87
C LEU A 5 -2.75 -9.99 -8.91
N LEU A 6 -2.10 -9.45 -7.87
CA LEU A 6 -1.72 -8.03 -7.86
C LEU A 6 -0.76 -7.71 -9.01
N TYR A 7 0.28 -8.52 -9.22
CA TYR A 7 1.19 -8.33 -10.35
C TYR A 7 0.51 -8.55 -11.71
N LYS A 8 -0.40 -9.53 -11.81
CA LYS A 8 -1.22 -9.72 -13.02
C LYS A 8 -2.07 -8.49 -13.31
N PHE A 9 -2.66 -7.87 -12.29
CA PHE A 9 -3.42 -6.63 -12.44
C PHE A 9 -2.54 -5.46 -12.93
N MET A 10 -1.32 -5.31 -12.38
CA MET A 10 -0.37 -4.29 -12.88
C MET A 10 -0.06 -4.52 -14.37
N SER A 11 0.09 -5.76 -14.82
CA SER A 11 0.31 -6.06 -16.25
C SER A 11 -0.88 -5.69 -17.15
N LEU A 12 -2.12 -5.71 -16.63
CA LEU A 12 -3.30 -5.22 -17.37
C LEU A 12 -3.27 -3.71 -17.54
N ILE A 13 -2.79 -2.96 -16.53
CA ILE A 13 -2.61 -1.51 -16.65
C ILE A 13 -1.48 -1.21 -17.65
N GLU A 14 -0.34 -1.89 -17.52
CA GLU A 14 0.82 -1.73 -18.42
C GLU A 14 0.45 -1.95 -19.89
N SER A 15 -0.41 -2.93 -20.16
CA SER A 15 -0.89 -3.26 -21.50
C SER A 15 -2.10 -2.44 -21.97
N ASN A 16 -2.49 -1.41 -21.22
CA ASN A 16 -3.66 -0.55 -21.46
C ASN A 16 -5.01 -1.31 -21.58
N GLN A 17 -5.13 -2.48 -20.94
CA GLN A 17 -6.39 -3.21 -20.83
C GLN A 17 -7.26 -2.68 -19.70
N VAL A 18 -6.65 -2.03 -18.71
CA VAL A 18 -7.31 -1.35 -17.59
C VAL A 18 -6.71 0.05 -17.48
N GLU A 19 -7.56 1.05 -17.37
CA GLU A 19 -7.18 2.45 -17.16
C GLU A 19 -7.39 2.83 -15.68
N VAL A 20 -6.36 3.42 -15.06
CA VAL A 20 -6.43 3.98 -13.71
C VAL A 20 -5.93 5.42 -13.74
N TYR A 21 -6.67 6.34 -13.11
CA TYR A 21 -6.39 7.78 -13.16
C TYR A 21 -6.40 8.46 -11.78
N ASN A 22 -6.80 7.75 -10.73
CA ASN A 22 -6.73 8.16 -9.33
C ASN A 22 -6.85 6.94 -8.41
N GLU A 23 -6.73 7.15 -7.09
CA GLU A 23 -6.81 6.09 -6.08
C GLU A 23 -8.16 5.36 -6.12
N PHE A 24 -9.25 6.10 -6.35
CA PHE A 24 -10.59 5.52 -6.41
C PHE A 24 -10.78 4.60 -7.63
N SER A 25 -10.30 5.01 -8.82
CA SER A 25 -10.35 4.15 -10.00
C SER A 25 -9.48 2.91 -9.85
N LEU A 26 -8.30 3.05 -9.22
CA LEU A 26 -7.41 1.92 -8.89
C LEU A 26 -8.12 0.93 -7.96
N GLN A 27 -8.76 1.41 -6.90
CA GLN A 27 -9.50 0.57 -5.96
C GLN A 27 -10.65 -0.18 -6.66
N HIS A 28 -11.42 0.54 -7.48
CA HIS A 28 -12.57 -0.02 -8.16
C HIS A 28 -12.17 -1.11 -9.17
N GLU A 29 -11.22 -0.81 -10.05
CA GLU A 29 -10.77 -1.74 -11.08
C GLU A 29 -10.09 -2.98 -10.49
N LEU A 30 -9.23 -2.79 -9.48
CA LEU A 30 -8.61 -3.91 -8.77
C LEU A 30 -9.67 -4.79 -8.08
N GLY A 31 -10.67 -4.17 -7.46
CA GLY A 31 -11.74 -4.92 -6.80
C GLY A 31 -12.58 -5.74 -7.77
N ILE A 32 -12.93 -5.20 -8.94
CA ILE A 32 -13.61 -5.93 -10.01
C ILE A 32 -12.74 -7.10 -10.48
N PHE A 33 -11.47 -6.82 -10.76
CA PHE A 33 -10.53 -7.85 -11.18
C PHE A 33 -10.45 -8.99 -10.17
N LEU A 34 -10.26 -8.69 -8.87
CA LEU A 34 -10.16 -9.70 -7.82
C LEU A 34 -11.43 -10.53 -7.69
N ARG A 35 -12.62 -9.91 -7.79
CA ARG A 35 -13.89 -10.63 -7.79
C ARG A 35 -14.00 -11.64 -8.91
N ASN A 36 -13.48 -11.30 -10.07
CA ASN A 36 -13.51 -12.16 -11.26
C ASN A 36 -12.48 -13.30 -11.21
N GLN A 37 -11.42 -13.17 -10.42
CA GLN A 37 -10.35 -14.16 -10.31
C GLN A 37 -10.50 -15.11 -9.11
N LEU A 38 -11.29 -14.72 -8.08
CA LEU A 38 -11.32 -15.41 -6.79
C LEU A 38 -12.69 -16.02 -6.52
N GLU A 39 -12.84 -17.29 -6.88
CA GLU A 39 -14.03 -18.05 -6.53
C GLU A 39 -14.05 -18.39 -5.03
N GLY A 40 -15.21 -18.25 -4.39
CA GLY A 40 -15.38 -18.53 -2.96
C GLY A 40 -14.91 -17.44 -2.01
N TYR A 41 -14.38 -16.32 -2.52
CA TYR A 41 -13.99 -15.16 -1.71
C TYR A 41 -14.96 -14.00 -1.88
N LYS A 42 -15.13 -13.25 -0.78
CA LYS A 42 -15.79 -11.93 -0.79
C LYS A 42 -14.73 -10.85 -0.95
N VAL A 43 -14.96 -9.90 -1.86
CA VAL A 43 -14.14 -8.69 -2.03
C VAL A 43 -14.99 -7.50 -1.63
N GLN A 44 -14.55 -6.77 -0.60
CA GLN A 44 -15.25 -5.61 -0.06
C GLN A 44 -14.31 -4.40 0.02
N PHE A 45 -14.88 -3.21 -0.02
CA PHE A 45 -14.18 -1.94 -0.01
C PHE A 45 -14.46 -1.18 1.28
N GLU A 46 -13.52 -0.34 1.71
CA GLU A 46 -13.65 0.56 2.87
C GLU A 46 -14.20 -0.17 4.10
N ARG A 47 -13.69 -1.39 4.33
CA ARG A 47 -14.25 -2.22 5.38
C ARG A 47 -13.63 -1.89 6.73
N ASN A 48 -14.45 -1.50 7.69
CA ASN A 48 -14.00 -1.20 9.04
C ASN A 48 -13.44 -2.45 9.73
N THR A 49 -12.28 -2.32 10.39
CA THR A 49 -11.58 -3.40 11.10
C THR A 49 -12.41 -4.06 12.18
N LYS A 50 -13.38 -3.33 12.79
CA LYS A 50 -14.31 -3.87 13.79
C LYS A 50 -15.15 -5.02 13.25
N HIS A 51 -15.40 -5.08 11.93
CA HIS A 51 -16.11 -6.20 11.32
C HIS A 51 -15.37 -7.53 11.54
N PHE A 52 -14.06 -7.49 11.72
CA PHE A 52 -13.20 -8.64 11.98
C PHE A 52 -12.84 -8.78 13.47
N GLY A 53 -13.48 -8.01 14.36
CA GLY A 53 -13.20 -8.00 15.78
C GLY A 53 -11.90 -7.26 16.15
N ILE A 54 -11.36 -6.45 15.24
CA ILE A 54 -10.07 -5.76 15.41
C ILE A 54 -10.29 -4.31 15.83
N SER A 55 -9.52 -3.86 16.82
CA SER A 55 -9.52 -2.48 17.33
C SER A 55 -8.10 -2.07 17.74
N GLY A 56 -7.87 -0.77 17.94
CA GLY A 56 -6.58 -0.25 18.40
C GLY A 56 -5.52 -0.14 17.29
N THR A 57 -5.93 -0.20 16.05
CA THR A 57 -5.07 -0.01 14.87
C THR A 57 -4.87 1.47 14.54
N VAL A 58 -3.79 1.82 13.86
CA VAL A 58 -3.48 3.20 13.42
C VAL A 58 -4.45 3.76 12.38
N LYS A 59 -5.18 2.87 11.70
CA LYS A 59 -6.31 3.17 10.80
C LYS A 59 -7.47 2.23 11.16
N HIS A 60 -8.65 2.52 10.68
CA HIS A 60 -9.86 1.73 11.02
C HIS A 60 -10.58 1.16 9.81
N GLU A 61 -10.20 1.55 8.61
CA GLU A 61 -10.81 1.12 7.36
C GLU A 61 -9.72 0.54 6.46
N ILE A 62 -10.07 -0.54 5.78
CA ILE A 62 -9.20 -1.27 4.84
C ILE A 62 -9.74 -0.96 3.45
N ASP A 63 -8.90 -0.45 2.56
CA ASP A 63 -9.31 -0.04 1.22
C ASP A 63 -9.93 -1.21 0.44
N ILE A 64 -9.27 -2.37 0.41
CA ILE A 64 -9.84 -3.62 -0.13
C ILE A 64 -9.56 -4.76 0.85
N VAL A 65 -10.59 -5.50 1.19
CA VAL A 65 -10.45 -6.76 1.91
C VAL A 65 -10.98 -7.92 1.07
N VAL A 66 -10.19 -8.99 1.01
CA VAL A 66 -10.53 -10.26 0.35
C VAL A 66 -10.59 -11.32 1.43
N PHE A 67 -11.72 -11.99 1.58
CA PHE A 67 -11.88 -12.98 2.64
C PHE A 67 -12.85 -14.10 2.30
N SER A 68 -12.60 -15.25 2.90
CA SER A 68 -13.47 -16.42 2.94
C SER A 68 -13.82 -16.76 4.40
N ASP A 69 -14.35 -17.92 4.66
CA ASP A 69 -14.62 -18.38 6.03
C ASP A 69 -13.32 -18.68 6.80
N THR A 70 -12.21 -18.95 6.12
CA THR A 70 -10.94 -19.40 6.71
C THR A 70 -9.78 -18.41 6.51
N GLU A 71 -9.84 -17.54 5.53
CA GLU A 71 -8.72 -16.67 5.15
C GLU A 71 -9.14 -15.21 4.99
N ARG A 72 -8.21 -14.30 5.30
CA ARG A 72 -8.40 -12.85 5.19
C ARG A 72 -7.14 -12.19 4.67
N TYR A 73 -7.29 -11.35 3.66
CA TYR A 73 -6.22 -10.57 3.04
C TYR A 73 -6.63 -9.10 2.99
N ALA A 74 -5.70 -8.21 3.29
CA ALA A 74 -5.91 -6.76 3.26
C ALA A 74 -5.02 -6.11 2.20
N ILE A 75 -5.53 -5.09 1.53
CA ILE A 75 -4.80 -4.31 0.53
C ILE A 75 -5.07 -2.84 0.80
N GLU A 76 -4.00 -2.06 0.98
CA GLU A 76 -4.02 -0.60 1.03
C GLU A 76 -3.48 -0.04 -0.28
N LEU A 77 -4.11 1.03 -0.74
CA LEU A 77 -3.83 1.65 -2.02
C LEU A 77 -3.42 3.11 -1.84
N LYS A 78 -2.49 3.57 -2.65
CA LYS A 78 -2.15 4.98 -2.78
C LYS A 78 -1.92 5.37 -4.22
N TYR A 79 -2.55 6.48 -4.62
CA TYR A 79 -2.28 7.13 -5.89
C TYR A 79 -2.39 8.66 -5.71
N PRO A 80 -1.39 9.29 -5.05
CA PRO A 80 -1.42 10.72 -4.81
C PRO A 80 -1.31 11.52 -6.11
N LEU A 81 -2.19 12.49 -6.26
CA LEU A 81 -2.22 13.44 -7.39
C LEU A 81 -1.71 14.83 -7.02
N ASN A 82 -1.22 15.00 -5.78
CA ASN A 82 -0.70 16.25 -5.26
C ASN A 82 0.77 16.14 -4.85
N GLY A 83 1.46 17.29 -4.82
CA GLY A 83 2.89 17.38 -4.56
C GLY A 83 3.31 17.42 -3.09
N GLN A 84 2.51 16.96 -2.15
CA GLN A 84 2.84 16.94 -0.73
C GLN A 84 3.73 15.72 -0.40
N TYR A 85 4.89 15.63 -1.01
CA TYR A 85 5.74 14.45 -1.01
C TYR A 85 6.09 13.90 0.38
N PRO A 86 6.58 14.70 1.35
CA PRO A 86 6.96 14.14 2.64
C PRO A 86 5.76 13.63 3.44
N GLU A 87 4.62 14.31 3.38
CA GLU A 87 3.38 13.87 4.03
C GLU A 87 2.83 12.60 3.38
N GLN A 88 2.84 12.53 2.05
CA GLN A 88 2.40 11.34 1.32
C GLN A 88 3.31 10.15 1.61
N MET A 89 4.63 10.34 1.62
CA MET A 89 5.59 9.29 1.98
C MET A 89 5.37 8.80 3.42
N TYR A 90 5.03 9.70 4.35
CA TYR A 90 4.67 9.32 5.71
C TYR A 90 3.35 8.52 5.75
N ALA A 91 2.36 8.92 4.94
CA ALA A 91 1.13 8.16 4.80
C ALA A 91 1.38 6.75 4.25
N PHE A 92 2.28 6.59 3.26
CA PHE A 92 2.68 5.27 2.75
C PHE A 92 3.29 4.39 3.84
N ALA A 93 4.19 4.96 4.66
CA ALA A 93 4.76 4.24 5.79
C ALA A 93 3.71 3.89 6.86
N LYS A 94 2.72 4.76 7.08
CA LYS A 94 1.60 4.51 7.99
C LYS A 94 0.70 3.37 7.52
N ASP A 95 0.48 3.26 6.21
CA ASP A 95 -0.28 2.15 5.64
C ASP A 95 0.45 0.82 5.84
N ILE A 96 1.79 0.79 5.68
CA ILE A 96 2.60 -0.40 5.98
C ILE A 96 2.48 -0.78 7.46
N ALA A 97 2.55 0.19 8.38
CA ALA A 97 2.36 -0.08 9.81
C ALA A 97 0.95 -0.62 10.12
N PHE A 98 -0.07 -0.12 9.45
CA PHE A 98 -1.43 -0.63 9.56
C PHE A 98 -1.53 -2.07 9.07
N MET A 99 -0.94 -2.38 7.94
CA MET A 99 -0.93 -3.73 7.39
C MET A 99 -0.16 -4.73 8.26
N GLU A 100 0.95 -4.32 8.91
CA GLU A 100 1.62 -5.13 9.94
C GLU A 100 0.67 -5.46 11.10
N GLN A 101 -0.08 -4.46 11.59
CA GLN A 101 -1.04 -4.67 12.68
C GLN A 101 -2.13 -5.69 12.29
N LEU A 102 -2.63 -5.64 11.05
CA LEU A 102 -3.64 -6.59 10.58
C LEU A 102 -3.09 -8.02 10.49
N THR A 103 -1.86 -8.20 10.02
CA THR A 103 -1.23 -9.54 9.99
C THR A 103 -1.00 -10.08 11.39
N ASP A 104 -0.57 -9.27 12.34
CA ASP A 104 -0.45 -9.66 13.77
C ASP A 104 -1.80 -10.05 14.40
N MET A 105 -2.90 -9.50 13.88
CA MET A 105 -4.27 -9.74 14.35
C MET A 105 -5.02 -10.80 13.53
N GLY A 106 -4.28 -11.63 12.76
CA GLY A 106 -4.79 -12.84 12.13
C GLY A 106 -5.22 -12.69 10.67
N PHE A 107 -4.78 -11.63 9.96
CA PHE A 107 -4.84 -11.63 8.51
C PHE A 107 -3.76 -12.55 7.93
N ASN A 108 -4.11 -13.36 6.94
CA ASN A 108 -3.20 -14.31 6.29
C ASN A 108 -2.16 -13.62 5.40
N GLY A 109 -2.49 -12.43 4.93
CA GLY A 109 -1.57 -11.58 4.18
C GLY A 109 -2.09 -10.16 4.07
N ALA A 110 -1.16 -9.22 3.91
CA ALA A 110 -1.48 -7.82 3.73
C ALA A 110 -0.49 -7.17 2.74
N TYR A 111 -0.99 -6.25 1.94
CA TYR A 111 -0.26 -5.65 0.84
C TYR A 111 -0.49 -4.14 0.80
N CYS A 112 0.58 -3.38 0.51
CA CYS A 112 0.46 -1.97 0.19
C CYS A 112 0.86 -1.76 -1.28
N ILE A 113 0.00 -1.15 -2.07
CA ILE A 113 0.24 -0.81 -3.47
C ILE A 113 0.25 0.70 -3.59
N THR A 114 1.34 1.25 -4.10
CA THR A 114 1.44 2.68 -4.34
C THR A 114 1.78 2.94 -5.80
N LEU A 115 0.96 3.73 -6.46
CA LEU A 115 1.21 4.29 -7.78
C LEU A 115 1.58 5.76 -7.65
N VAL A 116 2.50 6.25 -8.46
CA VAL A 116 2.85 7.68 -8.54
C VAL A 116 3.11 8.08 -9.99
N ASN A 117 2.63 9.26 -10.37
CA ASN A 117 2.91 9.89 -11.68
C ASN A 117 3.86 11.08 -11.57
N ASP A 118 4.46 11.32 -10.40
CA ASP A 118 5.42 12.40 -10.18
C ASP A 118 6.77 11.82 -9.73
N LYS A 119 7.82 12.16 -10.50
CA LYS A 119 9.20 11.72 -10.25
C LYS A 119 9.74 12.12 -8.88
N ASN A 120 9.18 13.16 -8.25
CA ASN A 120 9.62 13.63 -6.95
C ASN A 120 9.33 12.62 -5.81
N PHE A 121 8.56 11.58 -6.04
CA PHE A 121 8.43 10.48 -5.09
C PHE A 121 9.66 9.54 -5.10
N TYR A 122 10.26 9.30 -6.25
CA TYR A 122 11.34 8.32 -6.41
C TYR A 122 12.69 8.90 -6.81
N SER A 123 12.76 10.21 -7.06
CA SER A 123 13.98 10.91 -7.49
C SER A 123 13.98 12.34 -6.97
N GLY A 124 15.15 12.90 -6.73
CA GLY A 124 15.33 14.29 -6.31
C GLY A 124 16.61 14.51 -5.53
N LYS A 125 16.97 15.77 -5.30
CA LYS A 125 18.22 16.16 -4.60
C LYS A 125 18.18 15.81 -3.10
N LYS A 126 17.00 15.89 -2.48
CA LYS A 126 16.83 15.58 -1.07
C LYS A 126 16.68 14.07 -0.89
N THR A 127 17.63 13.45 -0.18
CA THR A 127 17.72 11.99 0.04
C THR A 127 17.90 11.64 1.51
N ASP A 128 17.66 12.58 2.43
CA ASP A 128 17.68 12.41 3.89
C ASP A 128 16.25 12.32 4.46
N GLY A 129 16.15 11.97 5.73
CA GLY A 129 14.86 11.80 6.42
C GLY A 129 13.95 10.81 5.72
N ILE A 130 12.66 11.13 5.59
CA ILE A 130 11.66 10.26 4.94
C ILE A 130 12.01 9.94 3.49
N TYR A 131 12.67 10.86 2.78
CA TYR A 131 13.05 10.68 1.38
C TYR A 131 14.07 9.55 1.19
N SER A 132 14.89 9.26 2.20
CA SER A 132 15.91 8.21 2.12
C SER A 132 15.30 6.82 1.87
N PHE A 133 14.08 6.58 2.32
CA PHE A 133 13.38 5.31 2.15
C PHE A 133 12.79 5.12 0.74
N PHE A 134 12.45 6.22 0.07
CA PHE A 134 11.74 6.20 -1.22
C PHE A 134 12.62 6.59 -2.41
N ARG A 135 13.75 7.28 -2.17
CA ARG A 135 14.67 7.76 -3.22
C ARG A 135 16.06 7.12 -3.19
N SER A 136 16.32 6.28 -2.20
CA SER A 136 17.60 5.57 -2.07
C SER A 136 17.34 4.11 -1.68
N SER A 137 18.41 3.39 -1.35
CA SER A 137 18.33 1.97 -0.96
C SER A 137 18.12 1.74 0.53
N ASN A 138 17.84 2.79 1.32
CA ASN A 138 17.61 2.64 2.74
C ASN A 138 16.33 1.86 2.99
N LYS A 139 16.41 0.91 3.91
CA LYS A 139 15.23 0.13 4.32
C LYS A 139 14.30 0.99 5.16
N LEU A 140 13.03 0.95 4.83
CA LEU A 140 11.96 1.52 5.64
C LEU A 140 11.73 0.62 6.85
N ALA A 141 12.14 1.06 8.05
CA ALA A 141 12.13 0.26 9.27
C ALA A 141 12.17 1.12 10.53
N GLY A 142 11.77 0.54 11.66
CA GLY A 142 11.87 1.16 12.97
C GLY A 142 10.92 2.34 13.18
N VAL A 143 11.36 3.38 13.86
CA VAL A 143 10.54 4.58 14.12
C VAL A 143 10.66 5.55 12.95
N ILE A 144 9.53 5.88 12.37
CA ILE A 144 9.40 6.88 11.29
C ILE A 144 8.70 8.09 11.86
N GLU A 145 9.41 9.19 11.93
CA GLU A 145 8.88 10.47 12.41
C GLU A 145 8.11 11.18 11.29
N LYS A 146 7.02 11.85 11.67
CA LYS A 146 6.27 12.67 10.72
C LYS A 146 7.13 13.87 10.29
N PRO A 147 7.38 14.04 8.99
CA PRO A 147 8.35 15.03 8.51
C PRO A 147 7.87 16.48 8.62
N THR A 148 6.59 16.70 8.91
CA THR A 148 5.95 18.01 8.91
C THR A 148 4.88 18.11 9.98
N GLY A 149 4.50 19.34 10.31
CA GLY A 149 3.48 19.63 11.34
C GLY A 149 4.06 20.05 12.68
N LYS A 150 3.16 20.47 13.59
CA LYS A 150 3.52 20.99 14.92
C LYS A 150 3.53 19.90 16.02
N ARG A 151 3.04 18.70 15.73
CA ARG A 151 2.98 17.60 16.68
C ARG A 151 4.04 16.58 16.33
N GLU A 152 4.75 16.11 17.33
CA GLU A 152 5.61 14.95 17.25
C GLU A 152 4.72 13.71 17.09
N GLU A 153 4.51 13.30 15.84
CA GLU A 153 3.82 12.07 15.51
C GLU A 153 4.84 11.10 14.92
N SER A 154 4.80 9.88 15.33
CA SER A 154 5.64 8.81 14.78
C SER A 154 4.85 7.53 14.62
N ILE A 155 5.30 6.67 13.72
CA ILE A 155 4.86 5.30 13.56
C ILE A 155 6.06 4.39 13.79
N LYS A 156 5.78 3.17 14.21
CA LYS A 156 6.82 2.15 14.41
C LYS A 156 6.51 0.95 13.54
N LEU A 157 7.44 0.63 12.65
CA LEU A 157 7.44 -0.61 11.89
C LEU A 157 8.16 -1.71 12.68
N LYS A 158 7.60 -2.90 12.68
CA LYS A 158 8.18 -4.08 13.32
C LYS A 158 9.19 -4.78 12.43
N LYS A 159 8.97 -4.72 11.13
CA LYS A 159 9.79 -5.32 10.08
C LYS A 159 10.50 -4.25 9.26
N SER A 160 11.33 -4.67 8.32
CA SER A 160 12.03 -3.79 7.39
C SER A 160 11.64 -4.07 5.94
N TYR A 161 11.43 -3.02 5.17
CA TYR A 161 10.99 -3.11 3.78
C TYR A 161 11.91 -2.33 2.86
N THR A 162 12.15 -2.86 1.68
CA THR A 162 12.86 -2.13 0.61
C THR A 162 11.84 -1.66 -0.41
N ILE A 163 11.74 -0.35 -0.60
CA ILE A 163 10.86 0.23 -1.62
C ILE A 163 11.59 0.17 -2.97
N LYS A 164 11.03 -0.60 -3.89
CA LYS A 164 11.57 -0.74 -5.26
C LYS A 164 10.52 -0.22 -6.23
N TRP A 165 10.79 0.94 -6.82
CA TRP A 165 9.93 1.51 -7.83
C TRP A 165 10.10 0.81 -9.18
N GLU A 166 9.02 0.27 -9.70
CA GLU A 166 8.93 -0.36 -11.01
C GLU A 166 8.18 0.56 -11.98
N GLY A 167 8.52 0.52 -13.26
CA GLY A 167 7.79 1.23 -14.29
C GLY A 167 6.47 0.53 -14.56
N LEU A 168 5.37 1.28 -14.68
CA LEU A 168 4.06 0.76 -15.02
C LEU A 168 3.62 1.27 -16.42
N THR A 169 3.75 2.56 -16.63
CA THR A 169 3.56 3.22 -17.93
C THR A 169 4.68 4.22 -18.15
N ALA A 170 4.64 5.00 -19.23
CA ALA A 170 5.63 6.05 -19.49
C ALA A 170 5.74 7.05 -18.31
N ASP A 171 4.63 7.34 -17.65
CA ASP A 171 4.54 8.39 -16.63
C ASP A 171 4.29 7.85 -15.22
N ILE A 172 3.90 6.58 -15.08
CA ILE A 172 3.52 5.99 -13.79
C ILE A 172 4.57 4.98 -13.34
N LYS A 173 4.99 5.11 -12.08
CA LYS A 173 5.73 4.07 -11.36
C LYS A 173 4.90 3.54 -10.21
N TYR A 174 5.19 2.31 -9.80
CA TYR A 174 4.54 1.68 -8.67
C TYR A 174 5.51 0.85 -7.84
N TYR A 175 5.07 0.47 -6.66
CA TYR A 175 5.64 -0.63 -5.89
C TYR A 175 4.52 -1.41 -5.20
N ILE A 176 4.82 -2.66 -4.88
CA ILE A 176 4.00 -3.51 -4.01
C ILE A 176 4.85 -3.95 -2.82
N VAL A 177 4.39 -3.67 -1.61
CA VAL A 177 4.96 -4.21 -0.38
C VAL A 177 4.11 -5.38 0.08
N ASP A 178 4.71 -6.56 0.15
CA ASP A 178 4.14 -7.74 0.79
C ASP A 178 4.60 -7.77 2.26
N ILE A 179 3.67 -7.61 3.18
CA ILE A 179 3.97 -7.54 4.61
C ILE A 179 4.56 -8.86 5.14
N ASN A 180 4.22 -9.98 4.54
CA ASN A 180 4.73 -11.28 4.98
C ASN A 180 6.21 -11.48 4.59
N GLU A 181 6.72 -10.74 3.61
CA GLU A 181 8.11 -10.80 3.16
C GLU A 181 9.02 -9.75 3.83
N GLY A 182 8.49 -8.92 4.73
CA GLY A 182 9.29 -8.01 5.55
C GLY A 182 10.29 -8.77 6.43
N ALA A 183 11.54 -8.28 6.46
CA ALA A 183 12.65 -8.87 7.21
C ALA A 183 12.78 -8.30 8.62
#